data_907e1da30849639f32f9b165ba984c56
#
_entry.id   907e1da30849639f32f9b165ba984c56
#
_cell.length_a   1.000
_cell.length_b   1.000
_cell.length_c   1.000
_cell.angle_alpha   90.00
_cell.angle_beta   90.00
_cell.angle_gamma   90.00
#
_symmetry.space_group_name_H-M   'P 1'
#
loop_
_entity.id
_entity.type
_entity.pdbx_description
1 polymer ?
#
loop_
_entity_poly.entity_id
_entity_poly.type
_entity_poly.pdbx_seq_one_letter_code
_entity_poly.pdbx_strand_id
1 'polypeptide(L)'
;MRRRIKPIVVLVFFIFIAFLLIIGKNHSDKTKEKELSIAQSNIPIVTSKTDKKTESTIDNEELILNPIVDVSGWQLPSEIDYDTLSENISGAIVRVFGGSQITSKNNAAYTTGIDKSFKTHINEFKKRKIPVAVYSYALGSSTKEMRAEAKAFYKNASPYNPTFYWIDVEEVTMKDMNKGVKAFRQELERLGAENVGLYIGTYFMAEQEISTEGFDAVWIPTYGSDSGYYEAAPDTKLDYDLHQYTSQGYLPGFDNPLDLNQIAVNKDTKSTYEKLFGKK
;
A
#
# COMPACT_ATOMS: atom_id res chain seq x y z
N MET A 1 2.18 56.82 -8.88
CA MET A 1 2.06 56.38 -10.30
C MET A 1 1.97 54.86 -10.36
N ARG A 2 0.82 54.28 -10.67
CA ARG A 2 0.69 52.84 -10.91
C ARG A 2 1.11 52.54 -12.36
N ARG A 3 2.26 51.86 -12.55
CA ARG A 3 2.69 51.37 -13.86
C ARG A 3 1.73 50.30 -14.34
N ARG A 4 0.97 50.55 -15.41
CA ARG A 4 0.12 49.54 -16.05
C ARG A 4 1.04 48.62 -16.86
N ILE A 5 1.04 47.30 -16.53
CA ILE A 5 1.76 46.28 -17.31
C ILE A 5 1.10 46.23 -18.71
N LYS A 6 1.90 46.30 -19.75
CA LYS A 6 1.39 46.25 -21.12
C LYS A 6 0.81 44.88 -21.41
N PRO A 7 -0.40 44.74 -21.99
CA PRO A 7 -1.06 43.45 -22.22
C PRO A 7 -0.22 42.45 -23.04
N ILE A 8 0.69 42.97 -23.88
CA ILE A 8 1.61 42.14 -24.65
C ILE A 8 2.63 41.38 -23.78
N VAL A 9 3.05 41.95 -22.64
CA VAL A 9 3.97 41.33 -21.70
C VAL A 9 3.29 40.16 -20.98
N VAL A 10 2.01 40.31 -20.66
CA VAL A 10 1.20 39.27 -20.07
C VAL A 10 0.98 38.11 -21.06
N LEU A 11 0.70 38.41 -22.31
CA LEU A 11 0.51 37.41 -23.36
C LEU A 11 1.81 36.60 -23.61
N VAL A 12 2.98 37.26 -23.70
CA VAL A 12 4.28 36.61 -23.87
C VAL A 12 4.60 35.71 -22.68
N PHE A 13 4.26 36.10 -21.45
CA PHE A 13 4.48 35.32 -20.25
C PHE A 13 3.64 34.03 -20.27
N PHE A 14 2.36 34.08 -20.66
CA PHE A 14 1.52 32.89 -20.78
C PHE A 14 1.97 31.94 -21.89
N ILE A 15 2.43 32.47 -23.04
CA ILE A 15 3.01 31.66 -24.13
C ILE A 15 4.27 30.95 -23.66
N PHE A 16 5.12 31.62 -22.88
CA PHE A 16 6.35 31.03 -22.35
C PHE A 16 6.07 29.92 -21.34
N ILE A 17 5.07 30.09 -20.45
CA ILE A 17 4.63 29.05 -19.51
C ILE A 17 4.06 27.84 -20.27
N ALA A 18 3.19 28.06 -21.27
CA ALA A 18 2.65 26.99 -22.09
C ALA A 18 3.75 26.19 -22.82
N PHE A 19 4.78 26.87 -23.31
CA PHE A 19 5.93 26.24 -23.97
C PHE A 19 6.75 25.39 -22.99
N LEU A 20 6.97 25.87 -21.75
CA LEU A 20 7.66 25.10 -20.72
C LEU A 20 6.87 23.85 -20.29
N LEU A 21 5.54 23.94 -20.21
CA LEU A 21 4.67 22.81 -19.90
C LEU A 21 4.70 21.74 -21.02
N ILE A 22 4.75 22.14 -22.28
CA ILE A 22 4.86 21.23 -23.42
C ILE A 22 6.22 20.53 -23.45
N ILE A 23 7.31 21.27 -23.18
CA ILE A 23 8.66 20.67 -23.08
C ILE A 23 8.74 19.70 -21.89
N GLY A 24 8.19 20.06 -20.73
CA GLY A 24 8.14 19.21 -19.54
C GLY A 24 7.38 17.91 -19.81
N LYS A 25 6.24 17.99 -20.47
CA LYS A 25 5.44 16.81 -20.82
C LYS A 25 6.17 15.89 -21.81
N ASN A 26 6.75 16.44 -22.88
CA ASN A 26 7.51 15.65 -23.87
C ASN A 26 8.78 15.01 -23.29
N HIS A 27 9.40 15.62 -22.27
CA HIS A 27 10.55 15.04 -21.59
C HIS A 27 10.13 13.91 -20.66
N SER A 28 9.01 14.06 -19.95
CA SER A 28 8.44 13.04 -19.08
C SER A 28 8.04 11.79 -19.87
N ASP A 29 7.38 11.95 -21.01
CA ASP A 29 6.93 10.83 -21.84
C ASP A 29 8.09 10.02 -22.43
N LYS A 30 9.17 10.69 -22.87
CA LYS A 30 10.38 10.01 -23.35
C LYS A 30 11.17 9.29 -22.25
N THR A 31 11.16 9.82 -21.03
CA THR A 31 11.78 9.17 -19.89
C THR A 31 10.99 7.91 -19.48
N LYS A 32 9.67 7.98 -19.47
CA LYS A 32 8.79 6.83 -19.20
C LYS A 32 8.97 5.69 -20.21
N GLU A 33 9.03 5.98 -21.51
CA GLU A 33 9.29 4.93 -22.54
C GLU A 33 10.65 4.26 -22.36
N LYS A 34 11.68 5.03 -22.01
CA LYS A 34 13.02 4.49 -21.79
C LYS A 34 13.11 3.66 -20.50
N GLU A 35 12.42 4.07 -19.44
CA GLU A 35 12.34 3.33 -18.18
C GLU A 35 11.54 2.04 -18.31
N LEU A 36 10.42 2.04 -19.06
CA LEU A 36 9.65 0.83 -19.36
C LEU A 36 10.49 -0.21 -20.14
N SER A 37 11.30 0.23 -21.11
CA SER A 37 12.17 -0.66 -21.88
C SER A 37 13.32 -1.25 -21.05
N ILE A 38 13.82 -0.50 -20.05
CA ILE A 38 14.87 -0.95 -19.13
C ILE A 38 14.28 -1.93 -18.09
N ALA A 39 13.06 -1.68 -17.61
CA ALA A 39 12.38 -2.56 -16.66
C ALA A 39 12.12 -3.96 -17.24
N GLN A 40 11.77 -4.06 -18.52
CA GLN A 40 11.61 -5.35 -19.23
C GLN A 40 12.92 -6.10 -19.45
N SER A 41 14.08 -5.42 -19.41
CA SER A 41 15.40 -6.05 -19.64
C SER A 41 16.13 -6.49 -18.35
N ASN A 42 15.66 -6.06 -17.17
CA ASN A 42 16.34 -6.28 -15.89
C ASN A 42 15.63 -7.27 -14.96
N ILE A 43 14.82 -8.19 -15.50
CA ILE A 43 14.40 -9.37 -14.73
C ILE A 43 15.65 -10.25 -14.59
N PRO A 44 16.22 -10.46 -13.41
CA PRO A 44 17.37 -11.32 -13.25
C PRO A 44 16.95 -12.76 -13.50
N ILE A 45 17.31 -13.30 -14.68
CA ILE A 45 17.31 -14.75 -14.92
C ILE A 45 18.50 -15.30 -14.13
N VAL A 46 18.25 -15.81 -12.95
CA VAL A 46 19.24 -16.57 -12.19
C VAL A 46 19.38 -17.94 -12.83
N THR A 47 20.31 -18.06 -13.79
CA THR A 47 20.77 -19.37 -14.27
C THR A 47 21.79 -19.93 -13.29
N SER A 48 21.36 -20.81 -12.41
CA SER A 48 22.23 -21.61 -11.58
C SER A 48 22.84 -22.76 -12.46
N LYS A 49 24.16 -22.78 -12.57
CA LYS A 49 24.89 -23.92 -13.15
C LYS A 49 24.84 -25.08 -12.17
N THR A 50 24.29 -26.17 -12.65
CA THR A 50 24.14 -27.45 -11.95
C THR A 50 25.44 -28.20 -11.94
N ASP A 51 25.96 -28.53 -10.76
CA ASP A 51 26.81 -29.72 -10.59
C ASP A 51 25.96 -30.84 -9.96
N LYS A 52 25.88 -31.93 -10.66
CA LYS A 52 25.14 -33.14 -10.30
C LYS A 52 25.73 -33.81 -9.06
N LYS A 53 24.92 -34.07 -8.01
CA LYS A 53 24.88 -35.39 -7.38
C LYS A 53 23.66 -35.54 -6.41
N THR A 54 22.90 -36.61 -6.71
CA THR A 54 22.10 -37.48 -5.83
C THR A 54 20.73 -37.00 -5.39
N GLU A 55 19.75 -37.80 -5.83
CA GLU A 55 18.30 -37.76 -5.54
C GLU A 55 17.95 -37.67 -4.08
N SER A 56 17.10 -36.69 -3.76
CA SER A 56 15.92 -36.89 -2.96
C SER A 56 14.90 -35.88 -3.48
N THR A 57 13.82 -36.37 -4.09
CA THR A 57 12.70 -35.59 -4.61
C THR A 57 11.96 -34.96 -3.44
N ILE A 58 12.25 -33.69 -3.18
CA ILE A 58 11.33 -32.77 -2.53
C ILE A 58 11.13 -31.67 -3.56
N ASP A 59 9.96 -31.61 -4.19
CA ASP A 59 9.53 -30.52 -5.04
C ASP A 59 9.46 -29.23 -4.20
N ASN A 60 10.57 -28.58 -4.01
CA ASN A 60 10.63 -27.19 -3.57
C ASN A 60 10.53 -26.31 -4.83
N GLU A 61 9.36 -26.21 -5.44
CA GLU A 61 9.09 -25.10 -6.34
C GLU A 61 9.16 -23.82 -5.48
N GLU A 62 10.18 -23.02 -5.72
CA GLU A 62 10.31 -21.69 -5.12
C GLU A 62 9.11 -20.86 -5.54
N LEU A 63 8.31 -20.39 -4.57
CA LEU A 63 7.13 -19.58 -4.85
C LEU A 63 7.58 -18.19 -5.32
N ILE A 64 7.44 -17.93 -6.62
CA ILE A 64 7.70 -16.61 -7.20
C ILE A 64 6.40 -15.77 -7.09
N LEU A 65 6.48 -14.65 -6.40
CA LEU A 65 5.38 -13.72 -6.22
C LEU A 65 5.57 -12.49 -7.09
N ASN A 66 4.47 -12.05 -7.73
CA ASN A 66 4.34 -10.69 -8.23
C ASN A 66 4.18 -9.72 -7.04
N PRO A 67 4.37 -8.40 -7.23
CA PRO A 67 4.09 -7.42 -6.18
C PRO A 67 2.70 -7.59 -5.55
N ILE A 68 2.58 -7.20 -4.31
CA ILE A 68 1.30 -7.01 -3.62
C ILE A 68 1.00 -5.51 -3.71
N VAL A 69 -0.21 -5.13 -4.08
CA VAL A 69 -0.62 -3.72 -4.14
C VAL A 69 -1.43 -3.34 -2.92
N ASP A 70 -1.28 -2.11 -2.45
CA ASP A 70 -2.30 -1.53 -1.60
C ASP A 70 -2.99 -0.37 -2.31
N VAL A 71 -4.32 -0.29 -2.12
CA VAL A 71 -5.17 0.66 -2.83
C VAL A 71 -6.26 1.23 -1.92
N SER A 72 -6.75 2.39 -2.30
CA SER A 72 -7.81 3.11 -1.60
C SER A 72 -8.75 3.81 -2.58
N GLY A 73 -9.65 4.64 -2.10
CA GLY A 73 -10.47 5.50 -2.93
C GLY A 73 -9.70 6.57 -3.72
N TRP A 74 -8.39 6.66 -3.54
CA TRP A 74 -7.52 7.49 -4.38
C TRP A 74 -7.25 6.84 -5.75
N GLN A 75 -7.18 5.52 -5.81
CA GLN A 75 -7.15 4.76 -7.05
C GLN A 75 -8.60 4.55 -7.51
N LEU A 76 -9.07 5.36 -8.46
CA LEU A 76 -10.46 5.30 -8.90
C LEU A 76 -10.75 3.97 -9.64
N PRO A 77 -11.78 3.22 -9.25
CA PRO A 77 -12.12 1.96 -9.93
C PRO A 77 -12.35 2.07 -11.43
N SER A 78 -12.77 3.25 -11.91
CA SER A 78 -12.98 3.52 -13.34
C SER A 78 -11.70 3.67 -14.15
N GLU A 79 -10.55 3.82 -13.46
CA GLU A 79 -9.23 4.00 -14.06
C GLU A 79 -8.40 2.71 -14.01
N ILE A 80 -8.92 1.65 -13.37
CA ILE A 80 -8.23 0.37 -13.23
C ILE A 80 -8.80 -0.66 -14.20
N ASP A 81 -7.94 -1.21 -15.05
CA ASP A 81 -8.19 -2.47 -15.74
C ASP A 81 -7.83 -3.61 -14.78
N TYR A 82 -8.85 -4.08 -14.05
CA TYR A 82 -8.66 -5.14 -13.06
C TYR A 82 -8.25 -6.48 -13.67
N ASP A 83 -8.61 -6.77 -14.92
CA ASP A 83 -8.19 -8.01 -15.58
C ASP A 83 -6.68 -7.98 -15.77
N THR A 84 -6.17 -6.94 -16.41
CA THR A 84 -4.74 -6.76 -16.62
C THR A 84 -3.96 -6.60 -15.31
N LEU A 85 -4.45 -5.80 -14.35
CA LEU A 85 -3.75 -5.59 -13.07
C LEU A 85 -3.64 -6.90 -12.27
N SER A 86 -4.70 -7.71 -12.24
CA SER A 86 -4.71 -8.98 -11.49
C SER A 86 -3.73 -10.02 -12.01
N GLU A 87 -3.37 -9.98 -13.29
CA GLU A 87 -2.32 -10.84 -13.84
C GLU A 87 -0.90 -10.47 -13.36
N ASN A 88 -0.73 -9.26 -12.84
CA ASN A 88 0.55 -8.68 -12.45
C ASN A 88 0.74 -8.51 -10.94
N ILE A 89 -0.20 -9.03 -10.12
CA ILE A 89 -0.13 -8.96 -8.65
C ILE A 89 -0.39 -10.31 -8.01
N SER A 90 0.15 -10.53 -6.82
CA SER A 90 -0.09 -11.73 -6.02
C SER A 90 -1.07 -11.52 -4.86
N GLY A 91 -1.44 -10.29 -4.57
CA GLY A 91 -2.37 -9.94 -3.49
C GLY A 91 -2.74 -8.47 -3.52
N ALA A 92 -3.81 -8.12 -2.83
CA ALA A 92 -4.24 -6.73 -2.68
C ALA A 92 -4.58 -6.42 -1.22
N ILE A 93 -4.26 -5.21 -0.77
CA ILE A 93 -4.63 -4.68 0.55
C ILE A 93 -5.50 -3.44 0.31
N VAL A 94 -6.76 -3.46 0.76
CA VAL A 94 -7.74 -2.44 0.39
C VAL A 94 -8.12 -1.59 1.60
N ARG A 95 -7.99 -0.25 1.50
CA ARG A 95 -8.48 0.64 2.54
C ARG A 95 -10.00 0.57 2.64
N VAL A 96 -10.50 0.31 3.84
CA VAL A 96 -11.94 0.29 4.11
C VAL A 96 -12.37 1.51 4.91
N PHE A 97 -11.48 2.02 5.78
CA PHE A 97 -11.79 3.13 6.67
C PHE A 97 -10.60 4.09 6.79
N GLY A 98 -10.84 5.38 6.68
CA GLY A 98 -9.81 6.42 6.71
C GLY A 98 -9.85 7.30 7.97
N GLY A 99 -10.42 6.82 9.08
CA GLY A 99 -10.43 7.48 10.37
C GLY A 99 -11.62 8.40 10.63
N SER A 100 -11.91 8.65 11.91
CA SER A 100 -13.01 9.47 12.40
C SER A 100 -12.79 10.99 12.25
N GLN A 101 -11.56 11.40 11.91
CA GLN A 101 -11.18 12.81 11.78
C GLN A 101 -11.49 13.41 10.39
N ILE A 102 -12.10 12.65 9.49
CA ILE A 102 -12.48 13.15 8.17
C ILE A 102 -13.68 14.10 8.33
N THR A 103 -13.42 15.41 8.25
CA THR A 103 -14.42 16.46 8.45
C THR A 103 -14.87 17.12 7.16
N SER A 104 -14.18 16.89 6.04
CA SER A 104 -14.48 17.48 4.73
C SER A 104 -14.65 16.41 3.66
N LYS A 105 -15.41 16.72 2.61
CA LYS A 105 -15.52 15.86 1.44
C LYS A 105 -14.17 15.77 0.72
N ASN A 106 -13.76 14.56 0.37
CA ASN A 106 -12.63 14.30 -0.53
C ASN A 106 -13.01 13.24 -1.56
N ASN A 107 -12.12 12.94 -2.49
CA ASN A 107 -12.41 11.96 -3.54
C ASN A 107 -12.36 10.52 -3.01
N ALA A 108 -11.56 10.25 -1.99
CA ALA A 108 -11.25 8.91 -1.51
C ALA A 108 -12.20 8.39 -0.43
N ALA A 109 -12.67 9.25 0.49
CA ALA A 109 -13.49 8.82 1.62
C ALA A 109 -14.72 9.72 1.83
N TYR A 110 -15.73 9.16 2.48
CA TYR A 110 -16.86 9.93 3.02
C TYR A 110 -16.45 10.61 4.32
N THR A 111 -17.21 11.65 4.73
CA THR A 111 -17.01 12.32 6.03
C THR A 111 -17.22 11.40 7.24
N THR A 112 -17.76 10.22 7.02
CA THR A 112 -17.86 9.14 8.03
C THR A 112 -16.60 8.33 8.20
N GLY A 113 -15.54 8.58 7.41
CA GLY A 113 -14.31 7.80 7.37
C GLY A 113 -14.36 6.58 6.44
N ILE A 114 -15.52 6.18 5.94
CA ILE A 114 -15.64 5.04 5.04
C ILE A 114 -15.04 5.38 3.68
N ASP A 115 -14.14 4.54 3.18
CA ASP A 115 -13.58 4.64 1.84
C ASP A 115 -14.67 4.45 0.77
N LYS A 116 -14.63 5.25 -0.30
CA LYS A 116 -15.67 5.24 -1.33
C LYS A 116 -15.57 4.07 -2.30
N SER A 117 -14.38 3.54 -2.49
CA SER A 117 -14.06 2.55 -3.53
C SER A 117 -13.89 1.14 -2.99
N PHE A 118 -13.78 0.96 -1.66
CA PHE A 118 -13.37 -0.31 -1.05
C PHE A 118 -14.22 -1.51 -1.51
N LYS A 119 -15.54 -1.33 -1.64
CA LYS A 119 -16.43 -2.42 -2.06
C LYS A 119 -16.12 -2.89 -3.47
N THR A 120 -15.89 -1.93 -4.37
CA THR A 120 -15.56 -2.23 -5.77
C THR A 120 -14.21 -2.92 -5.83
N HIS A 121 -13.17 -2.37 -5.21
CA HIS A 121 -11.83 -2.97 -5.17
C HIS A 121 -11.87 -4.41 -4.66
N ILE A 122 -12.48 -4.65 -3.49
CA ILE A 122 -12.55 -6.00 -2.91
C ILE A 122 -13.27 -6.97 -3.85
N ASN A 123 -14.42 -6.57 -4.39
CA ASN A 123 -15.20 -7.45 -5.26
C ASN A 123 -14.49 -7.76 -6.58
N GLU A 124 -13.86 -6.74 -7.20
CA GLU A 124 -13.16 -6.92 -8.47
C GLU A 124 -11.90 -7.78 -8.33
N PHE A 125 -11.11 -7.61 -7.27
CA PHE A 125 -9.98 -8.48 -6.99
C PHE A 125 -10.42 -9.92 -6.65
N LYS A 126 -11.41 -10.10 -5.78
CA LYS A 126 -11.93 -11.43 -5.43
C LYS A 126 -12.53 -12.18 -6.60
N LYS A 127 -13.24 -11.49 -7.50
CA LYS A 127 -13.77 -12.06 -8.75
C LYS A 127 -12.67 -12.70 -9.59
N ARG A 128 -11.44 -12.13 -9.52
CA ARG A 128 -10.25 -12.62 -10.23
C ARG A 128 -9.36 -13.53 -9.38
N LYS A 129 -9.89 -13.98 -8.23
CA LYS A 129 -9.18 -14.88 -7.30
C LYS A 129 -7.92 -14.28 -6.68
N ILE A 130 -7.80 -12.97 -6.68
CA ILE A 130 -6.75 -12.29 -5.92
C ILE A 130 -7.14 -12.29 -4.44
N PRO A 131 -6.29 -12.78 -3.54
CA PRO A 131 -6.55 -12.71 -2.10
C PRO A 131 -6.50 -11.24 -1.64
N VAL A 132 -7.43 -10.89 -0.74
CA VAL A 132 -7.61 -9.51 -0.31
C VAL A 132 -7.50 -9.40 1.21
N ALA A 133 -6.49 -8.65 1.67
CA ALA A 133 -6.43 -8.07 2.99
C ALA A 133 -7.06 -6.68 3.00
N VAL A 134 -7.29 -6.12 4.18
CA VAL A 134 -7.90 -4.79 4.32
C VAL A 134 -7.15 -3.94 5.33
N TYR A 135 -7.24 -2.59 5.20
CA TYR A 135 -6.67 -1.70 6.19
C TYR A 135 -7.58 -0.53 6.59
N SER A 136 -7.28 0.01 7.76
CA SER A 136 -7.86 1.22 8.29
C SER A 136 -6.78 2.22 8.65
N TYR A 137 -6.84 3.42 8.09
CA TYR A 137 -6.01 4.54 8.48
C TYR A 137 -6.54 5.11 9.80
N ALA A 138 -5.81 4.89 10.90
CA ALA A 138 -6.28 5.16 12.25
C ALA A 138 -6.03 6.62 12.66
N LEU A 139 -7.08 7.38 12.91
CA LEU A 139 -7.02 8.80 13.26
C LEU A 139 -7.72 9.16 14.58
N GLY A 140 -8.17 8.19 15.37
CA GLY A 140 -8.86 8.42 16.62
C GLY A 140 -8.03 9.22 17.65
N SER A 141 -8.59 10.30 18.19
CA SER A 141 -7.92 11.20 19.15
C SER A 141 -7.99 10.72 20.60
N SER A 142 -8.60 9.58 20.83
CA SER A 142 -8.73 8.93 22.14
C SER A 142 -8.92 7.42 21.99
N THR A 143 -8.65 6.66 23.06
CA THR A 143 -8.92 5.21 23.07
C THR A 143 -10.39 4.86 22.78
N LYS A 144 -11.31 5.75 23.12
CA LYS A 144 -12.73 5.61 22.81
C LYS A 144 -12.99 5.72 21.30
N GLU A 145 -12.35 6.70 20.65
CA GLU A 145 -12.47 6.91 19.21
C GLU A 145 -11.73 5.80 18.44
N MET A 146 -10.52 5.39 18.86
CA MET A 146 -9.81 4.23 18.28
C MET A 146 -10.67 2.96 18.30
N ARG A 147 -11.40 2.69 19.40
CA ARG A 147 -12.36 1.57 19.44
C ARG A 147 -13.57 1.79 18.53
N ALA A 148 -14.03 3.04 18.37
CA ALA A 148 -15.14 3.34 17.47
C ALA A 148 -14.74 3.15 16.00
N GLU A 149 -13.52 3.57 15.63
CA GLU A 149 -12.94 3.33 14.30
C GLU A 149 -12.79 1.83 14.02
N ALA A 150 -12.25 1.06 14.97
CA ALA A 150 -12.14 -0.39 14.87
C ALA A 150 -13.51 -1.06 14.61
N LYS A 151 -14.57 -0.60 15.30
CA LYS A 151 -15.94 -1.08 15.06
C LYS A 151 -16.44 -0.75 13.67
N ALA A 152 -16.23 0.50 13.21
CA ALA A 152 -16.64 0.93 11.89
C ALA A 152 -15.88 0.17 10.80
N PHE A 153 -14.58 0.00 10.96
CA PHE A 153 -13.73 -0.80 10.08
C PHE A 153 -14.20 -2.24 9.99
N TYR A 154 -14.29 -2.94 11.14
CA TYR A 154 -14.72 -4.35 11.18
C TYR A 154 -16.12 -4.54 10.57
N LYS A 155 -17.08 -3.70 10.93
CA LYS A 155 -18.45 -3.77 10.40
C LYS A 155 -18.50 -3.70 8.88
N ASN A 156 -17.64 -2.89 8.26
CA ASN A 156 -17.61 -2.72 6.81
C ASN A 156 -16.74 -3.77 6.10
N ALA A 157 -15.70 -4.27 6.75
CA ALA A 157 -14.74 -5.21 6.16
C ALA A 157 -15.16 -6.68 6.31
N SER A 158 -15.68 -7.09 7.49
CA SER A 158 -15.94 -8.48 7.82
C SER A 158 -16.93 -9.21 6.88
N PRO A 159 -17.93 -8.56 6.27
CA PRO A 159 -18.79 -9.23 5.28
C PRO A 159 -18.06 -9.74 4.04
N TYR A 160 -16.86 -9.24 3.81
CA TYR A 160 -16.01 -9.63 2.66
C TYR A 160 -15.00 -10.72 3.01
N ASN A 161 -14.93 -11.21 4.25
CA ASN A 161 -13.96 -12.21 4.71
C ASN A 161 -12.53 -11.90 4.22
N PRO A 162 -11.93 -10.77 4.65
CA PRO A 162 -10.56 -10.44 4.29
C PRO A 162 -9.59 -11.44 4.92
N THR A 163 -8.41 -11.61 4.29
CA THR A 163 -7.39 -12.50 4.82
C THR A 163 -6.70 -11.94 6.05
N PHE A 164 -6.59 -10.63 6.15
CA PHE A 164 -5.92 -9.90 7.23
C PHE A 164 -6.56 -8.52 7.47
N TYR A 165 -6.50 -8.02 8.71
CA TYR A 165 -6.95 -6.69 9.10
C TYR A 165 -5.74 -5.86 9.53
N TRP A 166 -5.38 -4.83 8.77
CA TRP A 166 -4.26 -3.96 9.08
C TRP A 166 -4.71 -2.66 9.74
N ILE A 167 -4.00 -2.25 10.78
CA ILE A 167 -4.11 -0.94 11.39
C ILE A 167 -2.96 -0.10 10.87
N ASP A 168 -3.27 0.95 10.15
CA ASP A 168 -2.34 1.88 9.54
C ASP A 168 -2.18 3.10 10.46
N VAL A 169 -0.97 3.34 10.96
CA VAL A 169 -0.66 4.31 12.02
C VAL A 169 0.51 5.19 11.60
N GLU A 170 0.18 6.41 11.18
CA GLU A 170 1.16 7.34 10.61
C GLU A 170 1.13 8.75 11.24
N GLU A 171 0.08 9.08 11.99
CA GLU A 171 -0.11 10.41 12.57
C GLU A 171 -0.23 10.38 14.10
N VAL A 172 0.32 11.41 14.75
CA VAL A 172 0.12 11.63 16.19
C VAL A 172 -1.24 12.27 16.41
N THR A 173 -2.22 11.47 16.81
CA THR A 173 -3.61 11.93 17.01
C THR A 173 -3.99 12.03 18.49
N MET A 174 -3.21 11.43 19.38
CA MET A 174 -3.42 11.45 20.82
C MET A 174 -2.10 11.39 21.59
N LYS A 175 -2.10 11.76 22.87
CA LYS A 175 -0.91 11.83 23.71
C LYS A 175 -0.20 10.49 23.90
N ASP A 176 -0.96 9.41 23.98
CA ASP A 176 -0.44 8.04 24.19
C ASP A 176 -0.92 7.18 23.00
N MET A 177 -0.14 7.25 21.92
CA MET A 177 -0.44 6.53 20.67
C MET A 177 -0.43 5.01 20.89
N ASN A 178 0.52 4.50 21.69
CA ASN A 178 0.60 3.07 21.99
C ASN A 178 -0.69 2.54 22.62
N LYS A 179 -1.25 3.28 23.57
CA LYS A 179 -2.53 2.91 24.22
C LYS A 179 -3.70 2.96 23.22
N GLY A 180 -3.69 3.93 22.32
CA GLY A 180 -4.71 4.05 21.26
C GLY A 180 -4.67 2.88 20.29
N VAL A 181 -3.49 2.57 19.76
CA VAL A 181 -3.25 1.46 18.82
C VAL A 181 -3.60 0.11 19.45
N LYS A 182 -3.18 -0.10 20.71
CA LYS A 182 -3.58 -1.30 21.48
C LYS A 182 -5.10 -1.40 21.67
N ALA A 183 -5.78 -0.27 21.92
CA ALA A 183 -7.23 -0.26 22.08
C ALA A 183 -7.96 -0.59 20.75
N PHE A 184 -7.43 -0.14 19.62
CA PHE A 184 -7.95 -0.47 18.29
C PHE A 184 -7.82 -1.97 18.03
N ARG A 185 -6.62 -2.54 18.19
CA ARG A 185 -6.35 -3.98 18.02
C ARG A 185 -7.29 -4.83 18.89
N GLN A 186 -7.32 -4.57 20.20
CA GLN A 186 -8.17 -5.30 21.14
C GLN A 186 -9.67 -5.26 20.76
N GLU A 187 -10.12 -4.16 20.18
CA GLU A 187 -11.51 -4.06 19.73
C GLU A 187 -11.76 -4.90 18.48
N LEU A 188 -10.82 -4.94 17.52
CA LEU A 188 -10.91 -5.84 16.36
C LEU A 188 -10.99 -7.31 16.80
N GLU A 189 -10.08 -7.73 17.68
CA GLU A 189 -10.06 -9.10 18.24
C GLU A 189 -11.38 -9.43 18.96
N ARG A 190 -11.89 -8.50 19.79
CA ARG A 190 -13.16 -8.66 20.49
C ARG A 190 -14.35 -8.84 19.54
N LEU A 191 -14.29 -8.24 18.35
CA LEU A 191 -15.31 -8.33 17.31
C LEU A 191 -15.19 -9.60 16.47
N GLY A 192 -14.09 -10.36 16.60
CA GLY A 192 -13.84 -11.60 15.89
C GLY A 192 -12.88 -11.48 14.71
N ALA A 193 -12.08 -10.41 14.62
CA ALA A 193 -10.95 -10.39 13.69
C ALA A 193 -9.88 -11.38 14.19
N GLU A 194 -9.51 -12.33 13.35
CA GLU A 194 -8.58 -13.40 13.74
C GLU A 194 -7.13 -13.08 13.39
N ASN A 195 -6.87 -12.21 12.39
CA ASN A 195 -5.54 -11.85 11.93
C ASN A 195 -5.43 -10.32 11.92
N VAL A 196 -4.74 -9.76 12.89
CA VAL A 196 -4.62 -8.30 13.04
C VAL A 196 -3.16 -7.89 12.96
N GLY A 197 -2.81 -7.07 11.96
CA GLY A 197 -1.47 -6.54 11.73
C GLY A 197 -1.38 -5.05 11.95
N LEU A 198 -0.14 -4.58 12.08
CA LEU A 198 0.22 -3.18 12.23
C LEU A 198 1.06 -2.72 11.04
N TYR A 199 0.58 -1.67 10.32
CA TYR A 199 1.41 -0.91 9.41
C TYR A 199 1.92 0.34 10.13
N ILE A 200 3.25 0.53 10.11
CA ILE A 200 3.90 1.62 10.82
C ILE A 200 5.32 1.87 10.34
N GLY A 201 5.69 3.15 10.19
CA GLY A 201 7.07 3.54 9.95
C GLY A 201 7.95 3.33 11.19
N THR A 202 9.17 2.82 11.01
CA THR A 202 10.08 2.49 12.12
C THR A 202 10.44 3.69 12.99
N TYR A 203 10.63 4.89 12.39
CA TYR A 203 10.87 6.12 13.12
C TYR A 203 9.68 6.56 13.95
N PHE A 204 8.49 6.54 13.35
CA PHE A 204 7.24 6.89 14.04
C PHE A 204 6.97 5.94 15.20
N MET A 205 7.18 4.65 14.99
CA MET A 205 7.04 3.64 16.03
C MET A 205 7.96 3.93 17.22
N ALA A 206 9.23 4.27 16.96
CA ALA A 206 10.20 4.59 18.01
C ALA A 206 9.87 5.89 18.74
N GLU A 207 9.49 6.96 18.01
CA GLU A 207 9.11 8.25 18.61
C GLU A 207 7.88 8.16 19.50
N GLN A 208 6.90 7.35 19.10
CA GLN A 208 5.63 7.22 19.81
C GLN A 208 5.59 6.02 20.75
N GLU A 209 6.74 5.34 20.95
CA GLU A 209 6.90 4.18 21.83
C GLU A 209 5.83 3.10 21.58
N ILE A 210 5.45 2.87 20.29
CA ILE A 210 4.42 1.92 19.92
C ILE A 210 4.99 0.51 19.91
N SER A 211 4.35 -0.39 20.67
CA SER A 211 4.72 -1.80 20.74
C SER A 211 4.00 -2.61 19.66
N THR A 212 4.74 -3.52 19.02
CA THR A 212 4.19 -4.52 18.10
C THR A 212 3.66 -5.77 18.82
N GLU A 213 3.78 -5.82 20.15
CA GLU A 213 3.34 -6.96 20.95
C GLU A 213 1.85 -7.23 20.80
N GLY A 214 1.52 -8.48 20.48
CA GLY A 214 0.16 -8.96 20.31
C GLY A 214 -0.41 -8.72 18.89
N PHE A 215 0.35 -8.13 17.97
CA PHE A 215 0.00 -8.15 16.55
C PHE A 215 0.47 -9.45 15.90
N ASP A 216 -0.33 -9.98 14.97
CA ASP A 216 0.00 -11.20 14.23
C ASP A 216 1.06 -10.96 13.16
N ALA A 217 1.15 -9.74 12.62
CA ALA A 217 2.12 -9.34 11.60
C ALA A 217 2.45 -7.85 11.67
N VAL A 218 3.62 -7.49 11.12
CA VAL A 218 4.09 -6.12 11.00
C VAL A 218 4.38 -5.80 9.53
N TRP A 219 3.90 -4.66 9.06
CA TRP A 219 4.09 -4.13 7.72
C TRP A 219 4.81 -2.77 7.81
N ILE A 220 5.95 -2.64 7.13
CA ILE A 220 6.82 -1.47 7.23
C ILE A 220 6.94 -0.75 5.89
N PRO A 221 6.72 0.58 5.83
CA PRO A 221 7.11 1.40 4.68
C PRO A 221 8.61 1.75 4.75
N THR A 222 9.33 1.52 3.66
CA THR A 222 10.69 2.04 3.46
C THR A 222 10.96 2.10 1.96
N TYR A 223 11.04 3.31 1.41
CA TYR A 223 11.02 3.54 -0.03
C TYR A 223 12.40 3.78 -0.64
N GLY A 224 13.45 3.99 0.17
CA GLY A 224 14.73 4.44 -0.37
C GLY A 224 14.61 5.78 -1.07
N SER A 225 14.93 5.85 -2.36
CA SER A 225 14.71 7.05 -3.18
C SER A 225 13.29 7.17 -3.76
N ASP A 226 12.43 6.20 -3.48
CA ASP A 226 11.06 6.07 -4.03
C ASP A 226 11.03 6.07 -5.57
N SER A 227 11.92 5.28 -6.15
CA SER A 227 12.13 5.20 -7.60
C SER A 227 11.05 4.41 -8.36
N GLY A 228 10.13 3.78 -7.66
CA GLY A 228 9.17 2.82 -8.21
C GLY A 228 9.65 1.36 -8.18
N TYR A 229 10.89 1.13 -7.74
CA TYR A 229 11.51 -0.20 -7.67
C TYR A 229 11.97 -0.51 -6.24
N TYR A 230 12.09 -1.80 -5.95
CA TYR A 230 12.74 -2.24 -4.72
C TYR A 230 14.23 -1.88 -4.74
N GLU A 231 14.70 -1.16 -3.74
CA GLU A 231 16.09 -0.74 -3.62
C GLU A 231 16.84 -1.50 -2.53
N ALA A 232 16.28 -1.55 -1.32
CA ALA A 232 16.89 -2.22 -0.17
C ALA A 232 15.85 -2.60 0.88
N ALA A 233 16.18 -3.63 1.68
CA ALA A 233 15.42 -3.96 2.87
C ALA A 233 15.51 -2.83 3.92
N PRO A 234 14.46 -2.64 4.77
CA PRO A 234 14.53 -1.75 5.91
C PRO A 234 15.72 -2.06 6.82
N ASP A 235 16.51 -1.04 7.19
CA ASP A 235 17.57 -1.17 8.20
C ASP A 235 16.94 -1.13 9.59
N THR A 236 16.51 -2.29 10.07
CA THR A 236 15.84 -2.44 11.35
C THR A 236 16.08 -3.82 11.94
N LYS A 237 16.04 -3.92 13.27
CA LYS A 237 16.02 -5.19 14.01
C LYS A 237 14.61 -5.68 14.32
N LEU A 238 13.60 -4.90 13.94
CA LEU A 238 12.21 -5.28 14.12
C LEU A 238 11.90 -6.50 13.26
N ASP A 239 11.19 -7.45 13.84
CA ASP A 239 10.63 -8.56 13.10
C ASP A 239 9.39 -8.08 12.33
N TYR A 240 9.45 -8.09 10.99
CA TYR A 240 8.37 -7.63 10.11
C TYR A 240 8.08 -8.68 9.03
N ASP A 241 6.86 -8.68 8.52
CA ASP A 241 6.35 -9.67 7.57
C ASP A 241 6.19 -9.12 6.15
N LEU A 242 5.84 -7.84 6.05
CA LEU A 242 5.56 -7.18 4.77
C LEU A 242 6.32 -5.85 4.67
N HIS A 243 6.83 -5.56 3.48
CA HIS A 243 7.57 -4.34 3.17
C HIS A 243 6.89 -3.58 2.03
N GLN A 244 6.38 -2.38 2.30
CA GLN A 244 5.98 -1.43 1.27
C GLN A 244 7.24 -0.70 0.80
N TYR A 245 7.70 -1.04 -0.40
CA TYR A 245 9.02 -0.61 -0.87
C TYR A 245 9.00 0.62 -1.78
N THR A 246 7.82 1.03 -2.25
CA THR A 246 7.64 2.25 -3.05
C THR A 246 6.19 2.72 -3.02
N SER A 247 6.01 4.05 -3.17
CA SER A 247 4.73 4.69 -3.47
C SER A 247 4.61 5.14 -4.94
N GLN A 248 5.61 4.82 -5.77
CA GLN A 248 5.74 5.26 -7.16
C GLN A 248 5.84 4.08 -8.14
N GLY A 249 5.31 2.90 -7.77
CA GLY A 249 5.33 1.73 -8.64
C GLY A 249 4.36 1.84 -9.81
N TYR A 250 4.71 1.25 -10.94
CA TYR A 250 3.84 1.16 -12.12
C TYR A 250 3.63 -0.30 -12.49
N LEU A 251 2.38 -0.70 -12.65
CA LEU A 251 1.99 -2.03 -13.11
C LEU A 251 1.01 -1.92 -14.28
N PRO A 252 1.03 -2.88 -15.22
CA PRO A 252 0.00 -2.96 -16.26
C PRO A 252 -1.40 -3.00 -15.64
N GLY A 253 -2.34 -2.25 -16.23
CA GLY A 253 -3.72 -2.17 -15.77
C GLY A 253 -4.04 -0.92 -14.94
N PHE A 254 -3.03 -0.09 -14.61
CA PHE A 254 -3.28 1.22 -13.99
C PHE A 254 -2.17 2.22 -14.39
N ASP A 255 -2.58 3.38 -14.94
CA ASP A 255 -1.66 4.35 -15.54
C ASP A 255 -1.02 5.34 -14.52
N ASN A 256 -1.41 5.26 -13.25
CA ASN A 256 -0.89 6.12 -12.19
C ASN A 256 -0.02 5.31 -11.21
N PRO A 257 0.79 5.99 -10.37
CA PRO A 257 1.59 5.31 -9.35
C PRO A 257 0.75 4.47 -8.38
N LEU A 258 1.32 3.34 -7.97
CA LEU A 258 0.78 2.41 -6.98
C LEU A 258 1.78 2.19 -5.85
N ASP A 259 1.24 1.98 -4.67
CA ASP A 259 2.00 1.46 -3.54
C ASP A 259 2.24 -0.04 -3.75
N LEU A 260 3.53 -0.44 -3.79
CA LEU A 260 3.93 -1.81 -4.03
C LEU A 260 4.61 -2.42 -2.81
N ASN A 261 4.25 -3.67 -2.56
CA ASN A 261 4.70 -4.42 -1.40
C ASN A 261 5.28 -5.77 -1.80
N GLN A 262 6.15 -6.28 -0.92
CA GLN A 262 6.67 -7.64 -1.00
C GLN A 262 6.77 -8.28 0.40
N ILE A 263 6.84 -9.59 0.44
CA ILE A 263 7.18 -10.32 1.67
C ILE A 263 8.59 -9.89 2.12
N ALA A 264 8.77 -9.74 3.42
CA ALA A 264 10.06 -9.40 4.02
C ALA A 264 11.16 -10.37 3.57
N VAL A 265 12.29 -9.84 3.08
CA VAL A 265 13.37 -10.66 2.48
C VAL A 265 14.07 -11.61 3.47
N ASN A 266 13.89 -11.40 4.78
CA ASN A 266 14.41 -12.24 5.85
C ASN A 266 13.40 -13.30 6.34
N LYS A 267 12.24 -13.42 5.68
CA LYS A 267 11.20 -14.40 5.96
C LYS A 267 11.14 -15.49 4.89
N ASP A 268 10.62 -16.63 5.27
CA ASP A 268 10.22 -17.63 4.28
C ASP A 268 9.02 -17.14 3.48
N THR A 269 9.23 -16.95 2.18
CA THR A 269 8.24 -16.32 1.29
C THR A 269 6.92 -17.06 1.29
N LYS A 270 6.95 -18.40 1.20
CA LYS A 270 5.75 -19.22 1.07
C LYS A 270 4.91 -19.17 2.34
N SER A 271 5.50 -19.49 3.48
CA SER A 271 4.77 -19.54 4.75
C SER A 271 4.27 -18.16 5.18
N THR A 272 5.04 -17.11 4.92
CA THR A 272 4.62 -15.74 5.24
C THR A 272 3.50 -15.27 4.31
N TYR A 273 3.58 -15.57 3.02
CA TYR A 273 2.50 -15.28 2.08
C TYR A 273 1.22 -16.03 2.45
N GLU A 274 1.32 -17.33 2.77
CA GLU A 274 0.17 -18.12 3.23
C GLU A 274 -0.45 -17.59 4.52
N LYS A 275 0.36 -17.09 5.46
CA LYS A 275 -0.09 -16.42 6.68
C LYS A 275 -0.90 -15.16 6.36
N LEU A 276 -0.44 -14.33 5.42
CA LEU A 276 -1.04 -13.02 5.13
C LEU A 276 -2.20 -13.11 4.13
N PHE A 277 -2.11 -14.01 3.15
CA PHE A 277 -2.99 -14.07 1.99
C PHE A 277 -3.55 -15.47 1.71
N GLY A 278 -3.03 -16.51 2.37
CA GLY A 278 -3.50 -17.87 2.18
C GLY A 278 -4.96 -18.03 2.58
N LYS A 279 -5.60 -19.03 1.99
CA LYS A 279 -6.96 -19.41 2.38
C LYS A 279 -6.92 -20.11 3.73
N LYS A 280 -7.80 -19.69 4.64
CA LYS A 280 -8.19 -20.50 5.82
C LYS A 280 -9.03 -21.70 5.39
#